data_49d72b924edfb22f9f288dc220e1a1be
#
_entry.id   49d72b924edfb22f9f288dc220e1a1be
#
_cell.length_a   1.000
_cell.length_b   1.000
_cell.length_c   1.000
_cell.angle_alpha   90.00
_cell.angle_beta   90.00
_cell.angle_gamma   90.00
#
_symmetry.space_group_name_H-M   'P 1'
#
loop_
_entity.id
_entity.type
_entity.pdbx_description
1 polymer ?
#
loop_
_entity_poly.entity_id
_entity_poly.type
_entity_poly.pdbx_seq_one_letter_code
_entity_poly.pdbx_strand_id
1 'polypeptide(L)'
;MDTLGANFSSPNIVRASISKDLRVTYKQSQINDFLLNQLALNATQSYDVEVRVISSLFNNNSRLISNTLRFNITPYAIPPKVNPPTSGKLFITGSATPANWQCGCGEPELLSQKFTQLSPTLFELASINITGGGSYLLLPVYGSWAAKYGYTGAGNANNVLGDDFKEQGNDFKAPNEGGLYKITVDFQRGKTTLVKL
;
A
#
# COMPACT_ATOMS: atom_id res chain seq x y z
N MET A 1 -7.79 23.23 -5.72
CA MET A 1 -8.66 22.35 -6.52
C MET A 1 -9.75 21.81 -5.62
N ASP A 2 -10.96 21.70 -6.10
CA ASP A 2 -12.12 21.20 -5.37
C ASP A 2 -13.11 20.55 -6.34
N THR A 3 -14.10 19.84 -5.84
CA THR A 3 -15.19 19.28 -6.67
C THR A 3 -16.14 20.39 -7.12
N LEU A 4 -16.76 20.21 -8.29
CA LEU A 4 -17.72 21.16 -8.83
C LEU A 4 -18.87 21.41 -7.82
N GLY A 5 -19.18 22.67 -7.62
CA GLY A 5 -20.25 23.11 -6.71
C GLY A 5 -19.84 23.25 -5.25
N ALA A 6 -18.66 22.78 -4.85
CA ALA A 6 -18.14 22.97 -3.49
C ALA A 6 -17.65 24.40 -3.21
N ASN A 7 -17.54 25.23 -4.24
CA ASN A 7 -17.13 26.64 -4.15
C ASN A 7 -15.80 26.84 -3.39
N PHE A 8 -14.89 25.90 -3.52
CA PHE A 8 -13.58 25.86 -2.83
C PHE A 8 -13.70 25.92 -1.29
N SER A 9 -14.72 25.30 -0.74
CA SER A 9 -15.01 25.26 0.70
C SER A 9 -15.20 23.84 1.24
N SER A 10 -14.97 22.78 0.43
CA SER A 10 -15.05 21.42 0.93
C SER A 10 -13.99 21.14 1.98
N PRO A 11 -14.24 20.22 2.93
CA PRO A 11 -13.24 19.83 3.93
C PRO A 11 -12.00 19.19 3.28
N ASN A 12 -12.16 18.65 2.06
CA ASN A 12 -11.13 17.96 1.30
C ASN A 12 -10.44 18.83 0.23
N ILE A 13 -10.64 20.14 0.29
CA ILE A 13 -10.03 21.08 -0.68
C ILE A 13 -8.51 20.87 -0.81
N VAL A 14 -8.04 20.71 -2.03
CA VAL A 14 -6.61 20.53 -2.32
C VAL A 14 -5.91 21.87 -2.52
N ARG A 15 -4.90 22.13 -1.72
CA ARG A 15 -3.93 23.22 -1.93
C ARG A 15 -2.68 22.63 -2.58
N ALA A 16 -2.71 22.58 -3.90
CA ALA A 16 -1.78 21.77 -4.67
C ALA A 16 -0.34 22.28 -4.61
N SER A 17 -0.11 23.59 -4.59
CA SER A 17 1.24 24.15 -4.55
C SER A 17 1.24 25.60 -4.06
N ILE A 18 2.37 26.01 -3.51
CA ILE A 18 2.73 27.42 -3.31
C ILE A 18 3.99 27.67 -4.13
N SER A 19 3.95 28.58 -5.09
CA SER A 19 5.09 28.93 -5.94
C SER A 19 5.19 30.45 -6.11
N LYS A 20 6.41 30.93 -6.33
CA LYS A 20 6.68 32.30 -6.79
C LYS A 20 6.73 32.41 -8.31
N ASP A 21 6.73 31.27 -9.00
CA ASP A 21 6.82 31.20 -10.44
C ASP A 21 5.45 31.45 -11.08
N LEU A 22 5.47 31.98 -12.29
CA LEU A 22 4.29 32.21 -13.12
C LEU A 22 3.76 30.90 -13.75
N ARG A 23 4.46 29.79 -13.56
CA ARG A 23 4.13 28.48 -14.11
C ARG A 23 4.24 27.41 -13.05
N VAL A 24 3.22 26.56 -12.98
CA VAL A 24 3.22 25.35 -12.14
C VAL A 24 2.94 24.14 -13.03
N THR A 25 3.73 23.11 -12.90
CA THR A 25 3.59 21.86 -13.66
C THR A 25 3.40 20.69 -12.72
N TYR A 26 2.44 19.83 -13.00
CA TYR A 26 2.20 18.59 -12.27
C TYR A 26 2.36 17.39 -13.20
N LYS A 27 2.93 16.32 -12.66
CA LYS A 27 2.83 15.00 -13.30
C LYS A 27 1.41 14.47 -13.16
N GLN A 28 0.97 13.66 -14.11
CA GLN A 28 -0.34 13.01 -14.05
C GLN A 28 -0.54 12.23 -12.74
N SER A 29 0.49 11.53 -12.24
CA SER A 29 0.44 10.80 -10.97
C SER A 29 0.20 11.70 -9.76
N GLN A 30 0.72 12.94 -9.76
CA GLN A 30 0.47 13.89 -8.68
C GLN A 30 -0.99 14.38 -8.69
N ILE A 31 -1.54 14.63 -9.87
CA ILE A 31 -2.95 14.99 -10.00
C ILE A 31 -3.82 13.82 -9.55
N ASN A 32 -3.51 12.59 -9.94
CA ASN A 32 -4.24 11.40 -9.52
C ASN A 32 -4.19 11.21 -7.99
N ASP A 33 -3.05 11.48 -7.36
CA ASP A 33 -2.92 11.47 -5.90
C ASP A 33 -3.81 12.52 -5.22
N PHE A 34 -3.87 13.74 -5.76
CA PHE A 34 -4.78 14.77 -5.26
C PHE A 34 -6.25 14.33 -5.32
N LEU A 35 -6.64 13.67 -6.42
CA LEU A 35 -8.01 13.21 -6.62
C LEU A 35 -8.38 12.06 -5.65
N LEU A 36 -7.52 11.06 -5.53
CA LEU A 36 -7.78 9.86 -4.73
C LEU A 36 -7.60 10.09 -3.23
N ASN A 37 -6.49 10.73 -2.84
CA ASN A 37 -6.07 10.75 -1.44
C ASN A 37 -6.41 12.05 -0.71
N GLN A 38 -6.58 13.17 -1.43
CA GLN A 38 -6.95 14.44 -0.81
C GLN A 38 -8.42 14.78 -1.03
N LEU A 39 -8.91 14.74 -2.28
CA LEU A 39 -10.35 14.91 -2.56
C LEU A 39 -11.18 13.68 -2.19
N ALA A 40 -10.56 12.55 -1.89
CA ALA A 40 -11.20 11.29 -1.53
C ALA A 40 -12.19 10.77 -2.60
N LEU A 41 -11.86 10.94 -3.87
CA LEU A 41 -12.67 10.48 -4.99
C LEU A 41 -12.38 9.02 -5.32
N ASN A 42 -13.37 8.30 -5.85
CA ASN A 42 -13.19 6.92 -6.27
C ASN A 42 -12.47 6.81 -7.62
N ALA A 43 -11.57 5.84 -7.75
CA ALA A 43 -10.97 5.52 -9.03
C ALA A 43 -12.02 5.03 -10.05
N THR A 44 -11.73 5.20 -11.34
CA THR A 44 -12.55 4.76 -12.47
C THR A 44 -13.91 5.46 -12.63
N GLN A 45 -14.22 6.42 -11.78
CA GLN A 45 -15.42 7.25 -11.87
C GLN A 45 -15.04 8.66 -12.33
N SER A 46 -15.85 9.26 -13.22
CA SER A 46 -15.62 10.61 -13.73
C SER A 46 -16.17 11.68 -12.79
N TYR A 47 -15.39 12.72 -12.59
CA TYR A 47 -15.76 13.86 -11.73
C TYR A 47 -15.45 15.18 -12.40
N ASP A 48 -16.32 16.16 -12.19
CA ASP A 48 -16.04 17.54 -12.54
C ASP A 48 -15.33 18.22 -11.37
N VAL A 49 -14.16 18.76 -11.64
CA VAL A 49 -13.34 19.47 -10.66
C VAL A 49 -13.07 20.89 -11.09
N GLU A 50 -12.94 21.77 -10.11
CA GLU A 50 -12.66 23.18 -10.28
C GLU A 50 -11.27 23.53 -9.77
N VAL A 51 -10.54 24.36 -10.53
CA VAL A 51 -9.22 24.84 -10.19
C VAL A 51 -9.17 26.35 -10.33
N ARG A 52 -8.58 27.02 -9.36
CA ARG A 52 -8.25 28.44 -9.43
C ARG A 52 -6.91 28.73 -8.82
N VAL A 53 -6.32 29.85 -9.18
CA VAL A 53 -5.08 30.36 -8.58
C VAL A 53 -5.45 31.47 -7.60
N ILE A 54 -4.77 31.50 -6.48
CA ILE A 54 -4.86 32.59 -5.51
C ILE A 54 -3.48 33.20 -5.42
N SER A 55 -3.37 34.48 -5.78
CA SER A 55 -2.15 35.27 -5.57
C SER A 55 -2.33 36.16 -4.34
N SER A 56 -1.29 36.32 -3.57
CA SER A 56 -1.27 37.22 -2.41
C SER A 56 0.09 37.87 -2.25
N LEU A 57 0.11 39.05 -1.68
CA LEU A 57 1.32 39.69 -1.20
C LEU A 57 1.79 39.03 0.12
N PHE A 58 2.93 39.46 0.60
CA PHE A 58 3.48 39.00 1.88
C PHE A 58 2.41 39.05 3.00
N ASN A 59 2.38 38.03 3.84
CA ASN A 59 1.39 37.86 4.92
C ASN A 59 -0.08 37.69 4.47
N ASN A 60 -0.34 37.13 3.30
CA ASN A 60 -1.68 36.91 2.76
C ASN A 60 -2.51 38.19 2.54
N ASN A 61 -1.89 39.35 2.51
CA ASN A 61 -2.56 40.61 2.18
C ASN A 61 -2.83 40.71 0.70
N SER A 62 -3.86 41.47 0.33
CA SER A 62 -4.22 41.78 -1.06
C SER A 62 -4.40 40.53 -1.95
N ARG A 63 -5.24 39.61 -1.50
CA ARG A 63 -5.53 38.36 -2.25
C ARG A 63 -6.27 38.66 -3.55
N LEU A 64 -5.72 38.17 -4.66
CA LEU A 64 -6.37 38.15 -5.97
C LEU A 64 -6.71 36.69 -6.31
N ILE A 65 -7.88 36.48 -6.87
CA ILE A 65 -8.38 35.17 -7.25
C ILE A 65 -8.59 35.17 -8.78
N SER A 66 -8.03 34.18 -9.45
CA SER A 66 -8.23 33.99 -10.89
C SER A 66 -9.68 33.56 -11.21
N ASN A 67 -10.01 33.58 -12.49
CA ASN A 67 -11.14 32.79 -12.98
C ASN A 67 -11.00 31.32 -12.60
N THR A 68 -12.12 30.61 -12.50
CA THR A 68 -12.18 29.18 -12.24
C THR A 68 -12.11 28.42 -13.55
N LEU A 69 -11.21 27.45 -13.63
CA LEU A 69 -11.14 26.45 -14.70
C LEU A 69 -11.86 25.19 -14.25
N ARG A 70 -12.56 24.54 -15.16
CA ARG A 70 -13.28 23.29 -14.93
C ARG A 70 -12.68 22.18 -15.78
N PHE A 71 -12.54 21.01 -15.19
CA PHE A 71 -12.02 19.81 -15.84
C PHE A 71 -12.91 18.63 -15.49
N ASN A 72 -13.23 17.81 -16.50
CA ASN A 72 -13.79 16.49 -16.27
C ASN A 72 -12.62 15.51 -16.19
N ILE A 73 -12.45 14.82 -15.05
CA ILE A 73 -11.30 13.97 -14.77
C ILE A 73 -11.78 12.65 -14.21
N THR A 74 -11.21 11.56 -14.74
CA THR A 74 -11.41 10.21 -14.20
C THR A 74 -10.12 9.77 -13.50
N PRO A 75 -10.10 9.67 -12.16
CA PRO A 75 -8.95 9.11 -11.46
C PRO A 75 -8.73 7.65 -11.86
N TYR A 76 -7.50 7.24 -12.03
CA TYR A 76 -7.18 5.86 -12.33
C TYR A 76 -6.74 5.09 -11.08
N ALA A 77 -7.13 3.81 -11.00
CA ALA A 77 -6.64 2.92 -9.97
C ALA A 77 -5.15 2.66 -10.19
N ILE A 78 -4.35 2.81 -9.13
CA ILE A 78 -2.94 2.44 -9.17
C ILE A 78 -2.89 0.92 -9.00
N PRO A 79 -2.42 0.15 -10.02
CA PRO A 79 -2.34 -1.30 -9.88
C PRO A 79 -1.36 -1.67 -8.75
N PRO A 80 -1.60 -2.77 -8.03
CA PRO A 80 -0.69 -3.24 -7.02
C PRO A 80 0.66 -3.63 -7.65
N LYS A 81 1.75 -3.40 -6.92
CA LYS A 81 3.12 -3.74 -7.37
C LYS A 81 3.30 -5.26 -7.49
N VAL A 82 2.60 -6.01 -6.64
CA VAL A 82 2.52 -7.46 -6.70
C VAL A 82 1.04 -7.85 -6.69
N ASN A 83 0.63 -8.79 -7.55
CA ASN A 83 -0.76 -9.22 -7.61
C ASN A 83 -1.16 -9.92 -6.30
N PRO A 84 -2.21 -9.47 -5.61
CA PRO A 84 -2.69 -10.16 -4.42
C PRO A 84 -3.35 -11.49 -4.77
N PRO A 85 -3.43 -12.43 -3.81
CA PRO A 85 -4.12 -13.69 -4.03
C PRO A 85 -5.61 -13.46 -4.31
N THR A 86 -6.09 -14.02 -5.42
CA THR A 86 -7.51 -13.89 -5.83
C THR A 86 -8.48 -14.56 -4.85
N SER A 87 -7.99 -15.52 -4.07
CA SER A 87 -8.76 -16.18 -3.01
C SER A 87 -9.02 -15.31 -1.77
N GLY A 88 -8.33 -14.18 -1.63
CA GLY A 88 -8.33 -13.38 -0.40
C GLY A 88 -7.67 -14.10 0.80
N LYS A 89 -6.98 -15.22 0.56
CA LYS A 89 -6.27 -15.97 1.60
C LYS A 89 -4.77 -15.84 1.44
N LEU A 90 -4.07 -15.78 2.57
CA LEU A 90 -2.62 -15.75 2.63
C LEU A 90 -2.17 -16.48 3.91
N PHE A 91 -1.12 -17.28 3.79
CA PHE A 91 -0.54 -18.06 4.87
C PHE A 91 0.96 -17.84 4.91
N ILE A 92 1.57 -18.00 6.11
CA ILE A 92 3.03 -18.05 6.27
C ILE A 92 3.44 -19.50 6.54
N THR A 93 4.58 -19.91 5.99
CA THR A 93 5.20 -21.22 6.27
C THR A 93 6.72 -21.06 6.26
N GLY A 94 7.42 -21.91 6.96
CA GLY A 94 8.88 -21.89 6.98
C GLY A 94 9.47 -22.29 8.31
N SER A 95 10.78 -22.54 8.34
CA SER A 95 11.52 -22.89 9.56
C SER A 95 11.49 -21.79 10.63
N ALA A 96 11.10 -20.57 10.25
CA ALA A 96 10.85 -19.46 11.16
C ALA A 96 9.50 -19.56 11.87
N THR A 97 8.59 -20.45 11.46
CA THR A 97 7.22 -20.55 11.97
C THR A 97 7.04 -21.81 12.84
N PRO A 98 6.06 -21.83 13.77
CA PRO A 98 5.81 -22.99 14.64
C PRO A 98 5.52 -24.27 13.88
N ALA A 99 4.86 -24.22 12.73
CA ALA A 99 4.55 -25.39 11.91
C ALA A 99 5.67 -25.78 10.94
N ASN A 100 6.80 -25.06 10.96
CA ASN A 100 7.90 -25.29 10.04
C ASN A 100 7.44 -25.19 8.57
N TRP A 101 8.00 -26.00 7.67
CA TRP A 101 7.65 -26.02 6.24
C TRP A 101 6.37 -26.79 5.92
N GLN A 102 5.52 -26.99 6.91
CA GLN A 102 4.21 -27.59 6.67
C GLN A 102 3.37 -26.67 5.78
N CYS A 103 2.97 -27.19 4.66
CA CYS A 103 2.10 -26.49 3.72
C CYS A 103 0.73 -27.16 3.58
N GLY A 104 0.45 -28.16 4.43
CA GLY A 104 -0.85 -28.77 4.54
C GLY A 104 -1.27 -29.66 3.38
N CYS A 105 -0.36 -30.46 2.81
CA CYS A 105 -0.71 -31.48 1.83
C CYS A 105 -1.68 -32.51 2.44
N GLY A 106 -2.98 -32.23 2.43
CA GLY A 106 -4.03 -33.00 3.08
C GLY A 106 -4.31 -32.62 4.55
N GLU A 107 -3.64 -31.64 5.11
CA GLU A 107 -3.88 -31.16 6.47
C GLU A 107 -4.82 -29.93 6.49
N PRO A 108 -5.57 -29.71 7.58
CA PRO A 108 -6.43 -28.53 7.71
C PRO A 108 -5.63 -27.23 7.76
N GLU A 109 -6.21 -26.12 7.31
CA GLU A 109 -5.60 -24.78 7.38
C GLU A 109 -5.21 -24.44 8.82
N LEU A 110 -3.95 -24.05 9.04
CA LEU A 110 -3.47 -23.59 10.34
C LEU A 110 -3.87 -22.11 10.52
N LEU A 111 -4.89 -21.88 11.33
CA LEU A 111 -5.41 -20.54 11.59
C LEU A 111 -4.37 -19.60 12.22
N SER A 112 -3.44 -20.14 13.02
CA SER A 112 -2.33 -19.38 13.63
C SER A 112 -1.30 -18.86 12.63
N GLN A 113 -1.32 -19.36 11.39
CA GLN A 113 -0.45 -18.95 10.30
C GLN A 113 -1.21 -18.29 9.14
N LYS A 114 -2.51 -18.05 9.31
CA LYS A 114 -3.37 -17.41 8.33
C LYS A 114 -3.47 -15.92 8.58
N PHE A 115 -3.18 -15.14 7.56
CA PHE A 115 -3.36 -13.69 7.60
C PHE A 115 -4.84 -13.29 7.54
N THR A 116 -5.17 -12.20 8.21
CA THR A 116 -6.43 -11.49 8.04
C THR A 116 -6.28 -10.51 6.87
N GLN A 117 -7.20 -10.55 5.91
CA GLN A 117 -7.24 -9.56 4.83
C GLN A 117 -7.91 -8.28 5.35
N LEU A 118 -7.15 -7.18 5.43
CA LEU A 118 -7.64 -5.86 5.86
C LEU A 118 -8.20 -5.03 4.69
N SER A 119 -7.66 -5.25 3.49
CA SER A 119 -8.13 -4.66 2.24
C SER A 119 -7.79 -5.59 1.07
N PRO A 120 -8.25 -5.32 -0.17
CA PRO A 120 -7.90 -6.16 -1.32
C PRO A 120 -6.39 -6.39 -1.51
N THR A 121 -5.54 -5.47 -1.01
CA THR A 121 -4.09 -5.52 -1.19
C THR A 121 -3.30 -5.57 0.13
N LEU A 122 -3.97 -5.56 1.28
CA LEU A 122 -3.31 -5.51 2.59
C LEU A 122 -3.73 -6.70 3.46
N PHE A 123 -2.73 -7.41 3.96
CA PHE A 123 -2.89 -8.56 4.85
C PHE A 123 -2.10 -8.37 6.13
N GLU A 124 -2.64 -8.84 7.24
CA GLU A 124 -2.01 -8.77 8.56
C GLU A 124 -2.12 -10.10 9.30
N LEU A 125 -1.01 -10.54 9.88
CA LEU A 125 -0.98 -11.55 10.92
C LEU A 125 -0.65 -10.85 12.22
N ALA A 126 -1.66 -10.70 13.07
CA ALA A 126 -1.60 -9.87 14.27
C ALA A 126 -0.51 -10.30 15.26
N SER A 127 -0.28 -11.62 15.36
CA SER A 127 0.81 -12.17 16.17
C SER A 127 1.19 -13.58 15.72
N ILE A 128 2.47 -13.85 15.68
CA ILE A 128 3.04 -15.19 15.48
C ILE A 128 4.40 -15.28 16.19
N ASN A 129 4.70 -16.44 16.77
CA ASN A 129 6.02 -16.67 17.32
C ASN A 129 7.00 -17.00 16.19
N ILE A 130 8.04 -16.20 16.04
CA ILE A 130 9.06 -16.34 15.00
C ILE A 130 10.35 -16.89 15.62
N THR A 131 10.89 -17.95 15.02
CA THR A 131 12.21 -18.48 15.33
C THR A 131 13.28 -17.63 14.65
N GLY A 132 14.19 -17.07 15.44
CA GLY A 132 15.23 -16.17 14.95
C GLY A 132 16.15 -16.83 13.94
N GLY A 133 16.48 -16.11 12.86
CA GLY A 133 17.35 -16.56 11.78
C GLY A 133 16.76 -17.64 10.87
N GLY A 134 15.53 -18.10 11.14
CA GLY A 134 14.82 -19.05 10.28
C GLY A 134 14.43 -18.44 8.92
N SER A 135 13.86 -19.26 8.06
CA SER A 135 13.35 -18.83 6.75
C SER A 135 11.85 -18.98 6.68
N TYR A 136 11.19 -18.15 5.86
CA TYR A 136 9.74 -18.25 5.62
C TYR A 136 9.35 -17.84 4.21
N LEU A 137 8.16 -18.24 3.79
CA LEU A 137 7.49 -17.90 2.55
C LEU A 137 6.02 -17.59 2.82
N LEU A 138 5.37 -16.94 1.87
CA LEU A 138 3.95 -16.68 1.91
C LEU A 138 3.24 -17.50 0.83
N LEU A 139 2.18 -18.20 1.22
CA LEU A 139 1.40 -19.06 0.32
C LEU A 139 -0.02 -18.52 0.14
N PRO A 140 -0.49 -18.30 -1.11
CA PRO A 140 -1.87 -17.89 -1.38
C PRO A 140 -2.88 -19.03 -1.20
N VAL A 141 -2.40 -20.27 -1.26
CA VAL A 141 -3.20 -21.50 -1.10
C VAL A 141 -2.48 -22.41 -0.12
N TYR A 142 -3.16 -22.72 0.98
CA TYR A 142 -2.64 -23.67 1.95
C TYR A 142 -2.53 -25.07 1.32
N GLY A 143 -1.40 -25.72 1.50
CA GLY A 143 -1.15 -27.05 0.92
C GLY A 143 -0.64 -27.05 -0.53
N SER A 144 -0.34 -25.88 -1.10
CA SER A 144 0.16 -25.80 -2.48
C SER A 144 1.40 -24.92 -2.57
N TRP A 145 2.45 -25.46 -3.20
CA TRP A 145 3.68 -24.76 -3.54
C TRP A 145 3.70 -24.23 -4.97
N ALA A 146 2.62 -24.44 -5.73
CA ALA A 146 2.51 -23.99 -7.13
C ALA A 146 2.59 -22.47 -7.24
N ALA A 147 2.03 -21.75 -6.26
CA ALA A 147 2.13 -20.30 -6.14
C ALA A 147 2.68 -19.94 -4.76
N LYS A 148 3.64 -19.02 -4.75
CA LYS A 148 4.23 -18.49 -3.51
C LYS A 148 4.68 -17.05 -3.70
N TYR A 149 4.78 -16.32 -2.60
CA TYR A 149 5.43 -15.02 -2.57
C TYR A 149 6.67 -15.09 -1.69
N GLY A 150 7.74 -14.50 -2.15
CA GLY A 150 9.02 -14.51 -1.46
C GLY A 150 9.84 -13.27 -1.74
N TYR A 151 10.98 -13.16 -1.10
CA TYR A 151 11.90 -12.04 -1.16
C TYR A 151 12.44 -11.81 -2.58
N THR A 152 12.61 -10.57 -3.00
CA THR A 152 13.11 -10.23 -4.34
C THR A 152 14.61 -10.37 -4.49
N GLY A 153 15.37 -10.20 -3.39
CA GLY A 153 16.84 -10.22 -3.37
C GLY A 153 17.42 -11.53 -2.89
N ALA A 154 18.75 -11.61 -2.92
CA ALA A 154 19.52 -12.68 -2.29
C ALA A 154 19.85 -12.26 -0.86
N GLY A 155 19.51 -13.10 0.11
CA GLY A 155 19.74 -12.81 1.52
C GLY A 155 18.61 -12.05 2.17
N ASN A 156 18.88 -11.59 3.38
CA ASN A 156 17.92 -10.95 4.25
C ASN A 156 18.24 -9.48 4.39
N ALA A 157 17.25 -8.67 4.26
CA ALA A 157 17.37 -7.25 4.54
C ALA A 157 16.75 -6.86 5.89
N ASN A 158 15.62 -7.47 6.31
CA ASN A 158 14.83 -7.05 7.48
C ASN A 158 14.74 -5.54 7.60
N ASN A 159 14.39 -4.89 6.48
CA ASN A 159 14.32 -3.44 6.40
C ASN A 159 13.22 -2.90 7.30
N VAL A 160 13.50 -1.82 8.00
CA VAL A 160 12.50 -1.10 8.82
C VAL A 160 11.29 -0.66 7.99
N LEU A 161 11.52 -0.33 6.70
CA LEU A 161 10.47 0.06 5.76
C LEU A 161 9.81 -1.14 5.05
N GLY A 162 10.19 -2.35 5.41
CA GLY A 162 9.72 -3.61 4.83
C GLY A 162 10.58 -4.12 3.68
N ASP A 163 10.63 -5.44 3.58
CA ASP A 163 11.35 -6.16 2.52
C ASP A 163 10.50 -6.24 1.25
N ASP A 164 11.15 -6.03 0.10
CA ASP A 164 10.48 -6.19 -1.19
C ASP A 164 10.22 -7.65 -1.50
N PHE A 165 9.02 -7.97 -1.96
CA PHE A 165 8.65 -9.32 -2.35
C PHE A 165 8.07 -9.39 -3.76
N LYS A 166 8.02 -10.60 -4.31
CA LYS A 166 7.45 -10.92 -5.62
C LYS A 166 6.86 -12.32 -5.64
N GLU A 167 6.05 -12.60 -6.64
CA GLU A 167 5.66 -13.97 -6.99
C GLU A 167 6.90 -14.82 -7.30
N GLN A 168 6.90 -16.06 -6.86
CA GLN A 168 8.01 -17.01 -7.02
C GLN A 168 9.37 -16.47 -6.52
N GLY A 169 9.34 -15.61 -5.49
CA GLY A 169 10.54 -15.06 -4.87
C GLY A 169 11.30 -16.10 -4.03
N ASN A 170 12.47 -15.68 -3.55
CA ASN A 170 13.32 -16.48 -2.65
C ASN A 170 12.73 -16.49 -1.23
N ASP A 171 13.23 -17.37 -0.38
CA ASP A 171 12.84 -17.38 1.02
C ASP A 171 13.21 -16.05 1.69
N PHE A 172 12.29 -15.53 2.49
CA PHE A 172 12.63 -14.50 3.44
C PHE A 172 13.47 -15.09 4.57
N LYS A 173 14.30 -14.27 5.17
CA LYS A 173 14.96 -14.57 6.43
C LYS A 173 14.26 -13.82 7.56
N ALA A 174 13.93 -14.51 8.61
CA ALA A 174 13.44 -13.89 9.83
C ALA A 174 14.54 -13.06 10.52
N PRO A 175 14.19 -12.06 11.33
CA PRO A 175 15.15 -11.38 12.20
C PRO A 175 15.95 -12.39 13.04
N ASN A 176 17.20 -12.07 13.37
CA ASN A 176 18.03 -12.94 14.22
C ASN A 176 17.44 -13.11 15.64
N GLU A 177 16.73 -12.09 16.10
CA GLU A 177 16.04 -12.12 17.38
C GLU A 177 14.67 -12.78 17.21
N GLY A 178 14.49 -13.95 17.80
CA GLY A 178 13.20 -14.65 17.86
C GLY A 178 12.20 -13.94 18.80
N GLY A 179 10.96 -14.36 18.76
CA GLY A 179 9.91 -13.85 19.63
C GLY A 179 8.56 -13.66 18.93
N LEU A 180 7.68 -12.92 19.57
CA LEU A 180 6.35 -12.61 19.06
C LEU A 180 6.42 -11.44 18.10
N TYR A 181 5.89 -11.60 16.89
CA TYR A 181 5.89 -10.59 15.85
C TYR A 181 4.50 -10.39 15.25
N LYS A 182 4.22 -9.15 14.90
CA LYS A 182 3.17 -8.79 13.94
C LYS A 182 3.78 -8.74 12.55
N ILE A 183 3.10 -9.31 11.56
CA ILE A 183 3.54 -9.31 10.16
C ILE A 183 2.48 -8.62 9.30
N THR A 184 2.90 -7.68 8.48
CA THR A 184 2.03 -7.01 7.50
C THR A 184 2.57 -7.25 6.09
N VAL A 185 1.68 -7.62 5.17
CA VAL A 185 2.00 -7.85 3.75
C VAL A 185 1.17 -6.89 2.91
N ASP A 186 1.84 -5.95 2.28
CA ASP A 186 1.24 -4.89 1.47
C ASP A 186 1.55 -5.14 -0.01
N PHE A 187 0.59 -5.71 -0.72
CA PHE A 187 0.69 -6.00 -2.15
C PHE A 187 0.69 -4.73 -3.00
N GLN A 188 0.02 -3.66 -2.53
CA GLN A 188 0.02 -2.37 -3.23
C GLN A 188 1.43 -1.80 -3.34
N ARG A 189 2.21 -1.90 -2.27
CA ARG A 189 3.59 -1.43 -2.20
C ARG A 189 4.62 -2.52 -2.51
N GLY A 190 4.21 -3.80 -2.53
CA GLY A 190 5.10 -4.96 -2.65
C GLY A 190 6.06 -5.07 -1.46
N LYS A 191 5.56 -4.83 -0.24
CA LYS A 191 6.35 -4.79 0.99
C LYS A 191 5.83 -5.74 2.06
N THR A 192 6.73 -6.44 2.72
CA THR A 192 6.46 -7.23 3.92
C THR A 192 7.23 -6.65 5.10
N THR A 193 6.54 -6.41 6.22
CA THR A 193 7.17 -5.86 7.45
C THR A 193 6.93 -6.80 8.63
N LEU A 194 7.94 -6.95 9.48
CA LEU A 194 7.88 -7.66 10.76
C LEU A 194 8.13 -6.66 11.88
N VAL A 195 7.19 -6.56 12.82
CA VAL A 195 7.30 -5.69 14.00
C VAL A 195 7.25 -6.57 15.24
N LYS A 196 8.29 -6.53 16.06
CA LYS A 196 8.35 -7.26 17.33
C LYS A 196 7.34 -6.67 18.31
N LEU A 197 6.61 -7.54 19.02
CA LEU A 197 5.59 -7.20 20.01
C LEU A 197 6.14 -7.23 21.44
#